data_7974eb59bfda59b67fa926779e7a691a
#
_entry.id   7974eb59bfda59b67fa926779e7a691a
#
_cell.length_a   1.000
_cell.length_b   1.000
_cell.length_c   1.000
_cell.angle_alpha   90.00
_cell.angle_beta   90.00
_cell.angle_gamma   90.00
#
_symmetry.space_group_name_H-M   'P 1'
#
loop_
_entity.id
_entity.type
_entity.pdbx_description
1 polymer ?
#
loop_
_entity_poly.entity_id
_entity_poly.type
_entity_poly.pdbx_seq_one_letter_code
_entity_poly.pdbx_strand_id
1 'polypeptide(L)'
;MRLATAGCILAAAALAPPVPARADAANAPPPRPNVVFILADDLGWGDLSSYGARDLETPQIDRLAREGIRFSDFYAAANTCSPSRAALMTGRYPLRTGVNAVLFHDTPEGLPLEEITIAEALRDAGYRTAMIGKWHLGPSDAYMPWNQGFEEFFGVAHSNDEKNFFVYDGPHRIPETVDQSKLIRRYTDRALDFLRRAAREPKPFFLYFAHNAPHVPLHPSAAFVGRSKRGTYGDVVEELDASVGEILAALDELGIADRTLVVFTSDNGPWLAMRDWGGNAGGLRDGKGTTFEGGHRVPLLVRWPGHVPAGAEEHRPANMMDWFPTLVELAGGTLPQDRVIDGRSLVAVLRGTGARDETSFLYPRLRVPVLDDQAAKIGAVREGRWKLVLPQRGFYPRLLEPLMKVGLYHYGLMLFDLDADRGEEHDVAPAHPDVVARLRGEIDEFLASAHAPPPVLVSAAPEDHHGWEKMWTGVAEGMLLAAAVVVAAVWLLVRAIRSLRRARR
;
A
#
# COMPACT_ATOMS: atom_id res chain seq x y z
N MET A 1 -3.43 8.96 99.33
CA MET A 1 -4.53 8.13 98.78
C MET A 1 -5.08 8.85 97.59
N ARG A 2 -4.69 8.47 96.35
CA ARG A 2 -5.31 8.89 95.11
C ARG A 2 -5.38 7.65 94.19
N LEU A 3 -6.55 7.20 93.90
CA LEU A 3 -6.85 6.11 92.97
C LEU A 3 -6.63 6.60 91.51
N ALA A 4 -5.92 5.85 90.70
CA ALA A 4 -5.82 6.02 89.29
C ALA A 4 -6.77 5.01 88.60
N THR A 5 -7.72 5.49 87.88
CA THR A 5 -8.62 4.70 86.99
C THR A 5 -7.98 4.53 85.63
N ALA A 6 -7.73 3.28 85.24
CA ALA A 6 -7.26 2.92 83.94
C ALA A 6 -8.48 2.75 82.98
N GLY A 7 -8.57 3.54 81.92
CA GLY A 7 -9.58 3.40 80.88
C GLY A 7 -9.04 2.49 79.75
N CYS A 8 -9.68 1.37 79.51
CA CYS A 8 -9.45 0.55 78.32
C CYS A 8 -10.10 1.14 77.10
N ILE A 9 -9.33 1.48 76.06
CA ILE A 9 -9.80 1.84 74.75
C ILE A 9 -9.84 0.56 73.88
N LEU A 10 -11.00 0.08 73.58
CA LEU A 10 -11.22 -0.96 72.56
C LEU A 10 -11.10 -0.33 71.19
N ALA A 11 -10.05 -0.66 70.43
CA ALA A 11 -9.94 -0.33 69.02
C ALA A 11 -10.76 -1.35 68.18
N ALA A 12 -11.86 -0.91 67.58
CA ALA A 12 -12.58 -1.69 66.58
C ALA A 12 -11.85 -1.67 65.25
N ALA A 13 -11.23 -2.78 64.90
CA ALA A 13 -10.64 -2.99 63.57
C ALA A 13 -11.77 -3.20 62.55
N ALA A 14 -12.05 -2.21 61.72
CA ALA A 14 -12.94 -2.38 60.57
C ALA A 14 -12.25 -3.27 59.51
N LEU A 15 -12.78 -4.48 59.32
CA LEU A 15 -12.45 -5.37 58.24
C LEU A 15 -12.96 -4.77 56.91
N ALA A 16 -12.03 -4.24 56.09
CA ALA A 16 -12.33 -3.86 54.72
C ALA A 16 -12.70 -5.10 53.90
N PRO A 17 -13.74 -5.04 53.06
CA PRO A 17 -14.12 -6.19 52.21
C PRO A 17 -12.94 -6.51 51.26
N PRO A 18 -12.72 -7.80 50.94
CA PRO A 18 -11.66 -8.18 50.01
C PRO A 18 -11.94 -7.58 48.64
N VAL A 19 -10.98 -6.83 48.12
CA VAL A 19 -10.96 -6.38 46.74
C VAL A 19 -10.92 -7.65 45.86
N PRO A 20 -11.89 -7.86 44.94
CA PRO A 20 -11.85 -9.03 44.09
C PRO A 20 -10.54 -9.04 43.28
N ALA A 21 -9.87 -10.19 43.33
CA ALA A 21 -8.61 -10.39 42.67
C ALA A 21 -8.78 -10.18 41.15
N ARG A 22 -7.93 -9.34 40.59
CA ARG A 22 -7.82 -9.01 39.16
C ARG A 22 -7.25 -10.17 38.32
N ALA A 23 -7.60 -11.42 38.68
CA ALA A 23 -7.02 -12.65 38.12
C ALA A 23 -7.65 -13.07 36.78
N ASP A 24 -8.83 -12.56 36.40
CA ASP A 24 -9.55 -13.03 35.21
C ASP A 24 -9.30 -12.17 33.95
N ALA A 25 -8.64 -11.01 34.07
CA ALA A 25 -8.39 -10.13 32.91
C ALA A 25 -7.25 -10.61 32.00
N ALA A 26 -6.37 -11.50 32.50
CA ALA A 26 -5.23 -12.00 31.73
C ALA A 26 -5.60 -13.13 30.74
N ASN A 27 -6.74 -13.78 30.91
CA ASN A 27 -7.20 -14.91 30.09
C ASN A 27 -8.44 -14.58 29.22
N ALA A 28 -8.97 -13.38 29.29
CA ALA A 28 -10.03 -12.98 28.36
C ALA A 28 -9.43 -12.83 26.96
N PRO A 29 -10.07 -13.38 25.90
CA PRO A 29 -9.62 -13.09 24.55
C PRO A 29 -9.60 -11.55 24.37
N PRO A 30 -8.59 -11.01 23.67
CA PRO A 30 -8.52 -9.57 23.47
C PRO A 30 -9.82 -9.09 22.84
N PRO A 31 -10.30 -7.90 23.26
CA PRO A 31 -11.52 -7.35 22.66
C PRO A 31 -11.30 -7.21 21.15
N ARG A 32 -12.28 -7.66 20.37
CA ARG A 32 -12.28 -7.51 18.91
C ARG A 32 -12.29 -6.03 18.57
N PRO A 33 -11.22 -5.49 17.94
CA PRO A 33 -11.12 -4.07 17.68
C PRO A 33 -12.05 -3.63 16.55
N ASN A 34 -12.47 -2.38 16.56
CA ASN A 34 -12.82 -1.71 15.32
C ASN A 34 -11.59 -1.60 14.44
N VAL A 35 -11.75 -1.55 13.13
CA VAL A 35 -10.66 -1.41 12.18
C VAL A 35 -10.94 -0.25 11.23
N VAL A 36 -9.99 0.68 11.11
CA VAL A 36 -9.94 1.70 10.06
C VAL A 36 -8.69 1.43 9.24
N PHE A 37 -8.86 0.95 8.02
CA PHE A 37 -7.77 0.65 7.09
C PHE A 37 -7.72 1.73 6.02
N ILE A 38 -6.73 2.63 6.11
CA ILE A 38 -6.55 3.76 5.20
C ILE A 38 -5.53 3.38 4.15
N LEU A 39 -5.94 3.42 2.89
CA LEU A 39 -5.08 3.10 1.75
C LEU A 39 -4.93 4.33 0.85
N ALA A 40 -3.70 4.79 0.66
CA ALA A 40 -3.34 5.76 -0.36
C ALA A 40 -3.12 5.05 -1.71
N ASP A 41 -3.15 5.79 -2.81
CA ASP A 41 -2.98 5.32 -4.18
C ASP A 41 -1.72 5.96 -4.79
N ASP A 42 -0.70 5.18 -5.11
CA ASP A 42 0.59 5.64 -5.62
C ASP A 42 1.44 6.51 -4.64
N LEU A 43 1.22 6.43 -3.35
CA LEU A 43 2.02 7.17 -2.37
C LEU A 43 3.38 6.51 -2.18
N GLY A 44 4.45 7.26 -2.43
CA GLY A 44 5.82 6.77 -2.30
C GLY A 44 6.29 6.59 -0.86
N TRP A 45 7.28 5.73 -0.67
CA TRP A 45 7.94 5.53 0.63
C TRP A 45 8.56 6.83 1.16
N GLY A 46 9.04 7.72 0.28
CA GLY A 46 9.64 9.01 0.60
C GLY A 46 8.66 10.19 0.62
N ASP A 47 7.34 9.96 0.67
CA ASP A 47 6.33 11.01 0.59
C ASP A 47 5.70 11.40 1.94
N LEU A 48 6.23 10.88 3.04
CA LEU A 48 5.80 11.24 4.40
C LEU A 48 6.96 11.82 5.22
N SER A 49 6.69 12.81 6.06
CA SER A 49 7.71 13.41 6.93
C SER A 49 8.32 12.39 7.89
N SER A 50 7.52 11.44 8.41
CA SER A 50 8.01 10.33 9.24
C SER A 50 8.90 9.33 8.50
N TYR A 51 8.92 9.37 7.16
CA TYR A 51 9.83 8.61 6.30
C TYR A 51 10.93 9.45 5.66
N GLY A 52 11.07 10.72 6.07
CA GLY A 52 12.18 11.58 5.70
C GLY A 52 11.88 12.62 4.63
N ALA A 53 10.65 12.79 4.18
CA ALA A 53 10.25 13.92 3.33
C ALA A 53 10.49 15.25 4.07
N ARG A 54 11.18 16.20 3.41
CA ARG A 54 11.50 17.52 4.00
C ARG A 54 10.70 18.65 3.37
N ASP A 55 10.03 18.37 2.29
CA ASP A 55 9.27 19.29 1.45
C ASP A 55 7.76 19.00 1.46
N LEU A 56 7.33 18.04 2.29
CA LEU A 56 5.94 17.70 2.59
C LEU A 56 5.70 17.78 4.10
N GLU A 57 4.53 18.26 4.48
CA GLU A 57 4.10 18.34 5.88
C GLU A 57 2.93 17.36 6.10
N THR A 58 3.21 16.23 6.78
CA THR A 58 2.23 15.17 7.06
C THR A 58 2.04 14.91 8.56
N PRO A 59 1.76 15.96 9.39
CA PRO A 59 1.76 15.86 10.85
C PRO A 59 0.70 14.91 11.40
N GLN A 60 -0.41 14.70 10.69
CA GLN A 60 -1.50 13.83 11.15
C GLN A 60 -1.20 12.36 10.87
N ILE A 61 -0.65 12.05 9.70
CA ILE A 61 -0.17 10.72 9.38
C ILE A 61 1.02 10.38 10.29
N ASP A 62 1.93 11.33 10.55
CA ASP A 62 3.05 11.14 11.48
C ASP A 62 2.59 10.92 12.94
N ARG A 63 1.38 11.36 13.29
CA ARG A 63 0.77 11.03 14.58
C ARG A 63 0.60 9.52 14.75
N LEU A 64 0.26 8.79 13.67
CA LEU A 64 0.18 7.33 13.71
C LEU A 64 1.54 6.71 14.07
N ALA A 65 2.65 7.24 13.54
CA ALA A 65 4.00 6.79 13.89
C ALA A 65 4.33 7.08 15.36
N ARG A 66 4.02 8.28 15.85
CA ARG A 66 4.31 8.68 17.24
C ARG A 66 3.47 7.92 18.27
N GLU A 67 2.22 7.62 17.95
CA GLU A 67 1.27 6.96 18.86
C GLU A 67 1.15 5.44 18.61
N GLY A 68 1.96 4.89 17.69
CA GLY A 68 1.93 3.50 17.29
C GLY A 68 3.27 3.01 16.76
N ILE A 69 3.25 2.16 15.75
CA ILE A 69 4.44 1.53 15.17
C ILE A 69 4.62 1.94 13.70
N ARG A 70 5.85 2.24 13.31
CA ARG A 70 6.29 2.50 11.95
C ARG A 70 7.08 1.30 11.42
N PHE A 71 6.70 0.80 10.25
CA PHE A 71 7.45 -0.26 9.56
C PHE A 71 8.40 0.35 8.53
N SER A 72 9.68 0.02 8.61
CA SER A 72 10.66 0.45 7.60
C SER A 72 10.66 -0.45 6.37
N ASP A 73 10.22 -1.70 6.50
CA ASP A 73 10.27 -2.77 5.50
C ASP A 73 8.90 -3.39 5.27
N PHE A 74 7.96 -2.58 4.75
CA PHE A 74 6.63 -3.06 4.38
C PHE A 74 6.44 -3.02 2.86
N TYR A 75 5.83 -4.09 2.33
CA TYR A 75 5.72 -4.33 0.90
C TYR A 75 4.28 -4.42 0.44
N ALA A 76 3.94 -3.63 -0.58
CA ALA A 76 2.78 -3.88 -1.41
C ALA A 76 2.96 -5.21 -2.15
N ALA A 77 1.90 -6.03 -2.20
CA ALA A 77 1.98 -7.37 -2.78
C ALA A 77 2.15 -7.37 -4.31
N ALA A 78 1.96 -6.22 -4.94
CA ALA A 78 2.22 -5.99 -6.35
C ALA A 78 2.67 -4.55 -6.58
N ASN A 79 3.21 -4.27 -7.75
CA ASN A 79 3.72 -2.97 -8.15
C ASN A 79 2.70 -2.09 -8.89
N THR A 80 1.41 -2.47 -8.87
CA THR A 80 0.29 -1.70 -9.42
C THR A 80 -1.01 -1.97 -8.66
N CYS A 81 -2.00 -1.08 -8.83
CA CYS A 81 -3.19 -0.96 -7.99
C CYS A 81 -4.04 -2.24 -7.87
N SER A 82 -4.69 -2.71 -8.97
CA SER A 82 -5.67 -3.81 -8.88
C SER A 82 -5.08 -5.10 -8.32
N PRO A 83 -3.90 -5.59 -8.77
CA PRO A 83 -3.30 -6.79 -8.20
C PRO A 83 -2.92 -6.64 -6.72
N SER A 84 -2.41 -5.47 -6.33
CA SER A 84 -2.05 -5.20 -4.93
C SER A 84 -3.29 -5.18 -4.04
N ARG A 85 -4.37 -4.53 -4.49
CA ARG A 85 -5.65 -4.50 -3.78
C ARG A 85 -6.30 -5.88 -3.69
N ALA A 86 -6.21 -6.71 -4.76
CA ALA A 86 -6.68 -8.09 -4.72
C ALA A 86 -5.92 -8.91 -3.66
N ALA A 87 -4.60 -8.78 -3.62
CA ALA A 87 -3.77 -9.46 -2.64
C ALA A 87 -4.03 -8.99 -1.19
N LEU A 88 -4.27 -7.67 -0.99
CA LEU A 88 -4.71 -7.14 0.31
C LEU A 88 -6.01 -7.81 0.75
N MET A 89 -7.03 -7.81 -0.13
CA MET A 89 -8.36 -8.32 0.22
C MET A 89 -8.36 -9.82 0.50
N THR A 90 -7.50 -10.61 -0.12
CA THR A 90 -7.55 -12.08 -0.05
C THR A 90 -6.44 -12.72 0.78
N GLY A 91 -5.37 -11.99 1.09
CA GLY A 91 -4.18 -12.55 1.73
C GLY A 91 -3.36 -13.47 0.82
N ARG A 92 -3.55 -13.39 -0.51
CA ARG A 92 -2.97 -14.29 -1.51
C ARG A 92 -2.23 -13.53 -2.59
N TYR A 93 -1.17 -14.11 -3.11
CA TYR A 93 -0.49 -13.49 -4.26
C TYR A 93 -1.43 -13.30 -5.46
N PRO A 94 -1.25 -12.21 -6.24
CA PRO A 94 -2.06 -11.95 -7.44
C PRO A 94 -2.11 -13.12 -8.43
N LEU A 95 -1.01 -13.90 -8.54
CA LEU A 95 -0.96 -15.07 -9.39
C LEU A 95 -1.95 -16.16 -8.97
N ARG A 96 -2.33 -16.24 -7.69
CA ARG A 96 -3.32 -17.21 -7.19
C ARG A 96 -4.75 -16.75 -7.37
N THR A 97 -4.99 -15.43 -7.40
CA THR A 97 -6.33 -14.87 -7.57
C THR A 97 -6.73 -14.66 -9.02
N GLY A 98 -5.76 -14.71 -9.95
CA GLY A 98 -5.98 -14.37 -11.37
C GLY A 98 -5.98 -12.86 -11.65
N VAL A 99 -6.06 -11.98 -10.64
CA VAL A 99 -5.98 -10.51 -10.80
C VAL A 99 -4.51 -10.10 -10.89
N ASN A 100 -3.90 -10.28 -12.04
CA ASN A 100 -2.48 -10.06 -12.27
C ASN A 100 -2.18 -8.95 -13.28
N ALA A 101 -3.17 -8.08 -13.52
CA ALA A 101 -3.08 -6.87 -14.33
C ALA A 101 -4.01 -5.78 -13.76
N VAL A 102 -3.83 -4.54 -14.21
CA VAL A 102 -4.75 -3.43 -13.88
C VAL A 102 -6.10 -3.69 -14.55
N LEU A 103 -7.19 -3.52 -13.81
CA LEU A 103 -8.56 -3.70 -14.27
C LEU A 103 -9.14 -2.34 -14.68
N PHE A 104 -9.29 -2.10 -15.97
CA PHE A 104 -9.80 -0.85 -16.50
C PHE A 104 -11.33 -0.74 -16.42
N HIS A 105 -11.88 0.45 -16.67
CA HIS A 105 -13.31 0.76 -16.57
C HIS A 105 -14.23 -0.11 -17.45
N ASP A 106 -13.71 -0.73 -18.48
CA ASP A 106 -14.42 -1.61 -19.41
C ASP A 106 -14.02 -3.09 -19.26
N THR A 107 -13.24 -3.41 -18.24
CA THR A 107 -12.86 -4.79 -17.92
C THR A 107 -14.13 -5.57 -17.54
N PRO A 108 -14.43 -6.70 -18.22
CA PRO A 108 -15.69 -7.43 -17.99
C PRO A 108 -15.67 -8.23 -16.68
N GLU A 109 -14.48 -8.61 -16.20
CA GLU A 109 -14.27 -9.43 -15.02
C GLU A 109 -13.65 -8.63 -13.87
N GLY A 110 -13.60 -9.22 -12.69
CA GLY A 110 -13.02 -8.63 -11.49
C GLY A 110 -12.39 -9.67 -10.58
N LEU A 111 -12.22 -9.33 -9.31
CA LEU A 111 -11.80 -10.30 -8.30
C LEU A 111 -12.81 -11.45 -8.27
N PRO A 112 -12.39 -12.70 -8.56
CA PRO A 112 -13.29 -13.83 -8.61
C PRO A 112 -14.15 -13.95 -7.35
N LEU A 113 -15.46 -14.23 -7.53
CA LEU A 113 -16.42 -14.31 -6.42
C LEU A 113 -16.19 -15.52 -5.51
N GLU A 114 -15.35 -16.47 -5.95
CA GLU A 114 -14.91 -17.60 -5.15
C GLU A 114 -13.80 -17.22 -4.16
N GLU A 115 -13.14 -16.09 -4.35
CA GLU A 115 -12.18 -15.57 -3.37
C GLU A 115 -12.92 -15.08 -2.12
N ILE A 116 -12.28 -15.25 -0.98
CA ILE A 116 -12.81 -14.74 0.29
C ILE A 116 -12.04 -13.48 0.63
N THR A 117 -12.76 -12.37 0.73
CA THR A 117 -12.17 -11.06 1.06
C THR A 117 -12.09 -10.83 2.58
N ILE A 118 -11.23 -9.89 3.01
CA ILE A 118 -11.22 -9.38 4.39
C ILE A 118 -12.63 -8.97 4.82
N ALA A 119 -13.38 -8.30 3.95
CA ALA A 119 -14.71 -7.80 4.27
C ALA A 119 -15.71 -8.94 4.53
N GLU A 120 -15.67 -10.00 3.70
CA GLU A 120 -16.51 -11.19 3.92
C GLU A 120 -16.14 -11.92 5.21
N ALA A 121 -14.85 -12.16 5.44
CA ALA A 121 -14.37 -12.83 6.64
C ALA A 121 -14.74 -12.04 7.93
N LEU A 122 -14.63 -10.72 7.91
CA LEU A 122 -15.01 -9.88 9.04
C LEU A 122 -16.52 -9.76 9.21
N ARG A 123 -17.30 -9.66 8.12
CA ARG A 123 -18.77 -9.70 8.17
C ARG A 123 -19.25 -10.98 8.81
N ASP A 124 -18.70 -12.13 8.41
CA ASP A 124 -19.04 -13.45 8.95
C ASP A 124 -18.62 -13.57 10.43
N ALA A 125 -17.57 -12.86 10.85
CA ALA A 125 -17.21 -12.68 12.25
C ALA A 125 -18.10 -11.67 13.01
N GLY A 126 -19.12 -11.09 12.36
CA GLY A 126 -20.10 -10.18 12.97
C GLY A 126 -19.70 -8.70 12.99
N TYR A 127 -18.72 -8.29 12.16
CA TYR A 127 -18.42 -6.89 11.96
C TYR A 127 -19.44 -6.21 11.04
N ARG A 128 -19.62 -4.91 11.24
CA ARG A 128 -20.19 -4.04 10.23
C ARG A 128 -19.09 -3.64 9.24
N THR A 129 -19.32 -3.79 7.95
CA THR A 129 -18.31 -3.56 6.92
C THR A 129 -18.69 -2.39 6.02
N ALA A 130 -17.75 -1.46 5.83
CA ALA A 130 -17.94 -0.33 4.94
C ALA A 130 -16.69 -0.08 4.09
N MET A 131 -16.90 0.30 2.85
CA MET A 131 -15.86 0.75 1.96
C MET A 131 -16.15 2.17 1.46
N ILE A 132 -15.15 3.05 1.54
CA ILE A 132 -15.22 4.40 1.03
C ILE A 132 -13.99 4.68 0.19
N GLY A 133 -14.20 5.08 -1.10
CA GLY A 133 -13.15 5.42 -2.05
C GLY A 133 -13.02 4.47 -3.23
N LYS A 134 -11.79 4.23 -3.69
CA LYS A 134 -11.45 3.48 -4.90
C LYS A 134 -11.45 1.97 -4.67
N TRP A 135 -12.31 1.25 -5.40
CA TRP A 135 -12.37 -0.22 -5.40
C TRP A 135 -11.30 -0.87 -6.25
N HIS A 136 -11.36 -0.70 -7.54
CA HIS A 136 -10.42 -1.16 -8.56
C HIS A 136 -10.24 -2.68 -8.66
N LEU A 137 -11.26 -3.45 -8.27
CA LEU A 137 -11.27 -4.92 -8.34
C LEU A 137 -12.42 -5.47 -9.19
N GLY A 138 -12.82 -4.72 -10.23
CA GLY A 138 -13.84 -5.08 -11.20
C GLY A 138 -14.97 -4.05 -11.23
N PRO A 139 -15.19 -3.38 -12.38
CA PRO A 139 -16.16 -2.30 -12.52
C PRO A 139 -17.56 -2.79 -12.84
N SER A 140 -17.75 -4.07 -13.23
CA SER A 140 -19.07 -4.59 -13.52
C SER A 140 -19.84 -4.94 -12.24
N ASP A 141 -21.16 -4.83 -12.28
CA ASP A 141 -22.03 -4.98 -11.08
C ASP A 141 -21.77 -6.25 -10.27
N ALA A 142 -21.42 -7.35 -10.94
CA ALA A 142 -21.14 -8.63 -10.28
C ALA A 142 -19.95 -8.54 -9.30
N TYR A 143 -18.95 -7.72 -9.60
CA TYR A 143 -17.70 -7.65 -8.84
C TYR A 143 -17.58 -6.43 -7.94
N MET A 144 -18.63 -5.62 -7.83
CA MET A 144 -18.64 -4.42 -6.99
C MET A 144 -18.59 -4.75 -5.48
N PRO A 145 -18.17 -3.82 -4.63
CA PRO A 145 -17.93 -4.05 -3.20
C PRO A 145 -19.08 -4.70 -2.44
N TRP A 146 -20.33 -4.38 -2.79
CA TRP A 146 -21.52 -4.97 -2.14
C TRP A 146 -21.69 -6.48 -2.41
N ASN A 147 -21.02 -7.02 -3.44
CA ASN A 147 -20.94 -8.47 -3.70
C ASN A 147 -19.65 -9.11 -3.15
N GLN A 148 -18.78 -8.31 -2.53
CA GLN A 148 -17.47 -8.71 -1.98
C GLN A 148 -17.36 -8.43 -0.48
N GLY A 149 -18.51 -8.47 0.22
CA GLY A 149 -18.56 -8.44 1.68
C GLY A 149 -18.74 -7.08 2.33
N PHE A 150 -18.85 -5.98 1.57
CA PHE A 150 -19.13 -4.67 2.15
C PHE A 150 -20.62 -4.36 2.20
N GLU A 151 -21.13 -4.07 3.41
CA GLU A 151 -22.55 -3.70 3.64
C GLU A 151 -22.82 -2.26 3.18
N GLU A 152 -21.83 -1.39 3.23
CA GLU A 152 -21.90 -0.01 2.73
C GLU A 152 -20.77 0.26 1.74
N PHE A 153 -21.08 0.95 0.65
CA PHE A 153 -20.11 1.43 -0.31
C PHE A 153 -20.40 2.88 -0.73
N PHE A 154 -19.36 3.72 -0.69
CA PHE A 154 -19.39 5.04 -1.30
C PHE A 154 -18.06 5.32 -1.97
N GLY A 155 -18.04 5.43 -3.30
CA GLY A 155 -16.76 5.63 -3.98
C GLY A 155 -16.83 5.37 -5.47
N VAL A 156 -15.71 4.94 -6.04
CA VAL A 156 -15.50 4.75 -7.47
C VAL A 156 -15.07 3.31 -7.77
N ALA A 157 -15.50 2.82 -8.93
CA ALA A 157 -15.26 1.42 -9.33
C ALA A 157 -13.84 1.19 -9.84
N HIS A 158 -13.21 2.19 -10.45
CA HIS A 158 -11.90 2.11 -11.13
C HIS A 158 -11.05 3.36 -10.90
N SER A 159 -9.94 3.52 -11.61
CA SER A 159 -9.02 4.63 -11.43
C SER A 159 -9.60 5.96 -11.93
N ASN A 160 -9.14 7.07 -11.33
CA ASN A 160 -9.64 8.42 -11.60
C ASN A 160 -9.05 9.09 -12.85
N ASP A 161 -8.10 8.45 -13.51
CA ASP A 161 -7.52 8.86 -14.80
C ASP A 161 -8.24 8.22 -16.01
N GLU A 162 -9.30 7.44 -15.76
CA GLU A 162 -10.03 6.72 -16.78
C GLU A 162 -11.34 7.41 -17.18
N LYS A 163 -11.87 7.02 -18.35
CA LYS A 163 -13.23 7.41 -18.80
C LYS A 163 -14.31 6.77 -17.91
N ASN A 164 -15.54 7.24 -18.06
CA ASN A 164 -16.68 6.70 -17.32
C ASN A 164 -16.50 6.72 -15.79
N PHE A 165 -15.84 7.76 -15.30
CA PHE A 165 -15.55 7.95 -13.89
C PHE A 165 -16.79 8.48 -13.17
N PHE A 166 -17.36 7.65 -12.28
CA PHE A 166 -18.59 7.94 -11.54
C PHE A 166 -18.43 7.61 -10.07
N VAL A 167 -19.10 8.36 -9.22
CA VAL A 167 -19.24 8.03 -7.80
C VAL A 167 -20.53 7.20 -7.63
N TYR A 168 -20.43 6.18 -6.78
CA TYR A 168 -21.52 5.32 -6.38
C TYR A 168 -21.87 5.55 -4.90
N ASP A 169 -23.15 5.41 -4.55
CA ASP A 169 -23.64 5.27 -3.17
C ASP A 169 -24.42 3.95 -3.09
N GLY A 170 -23.80 2.91 -2.52
CA GLY A 170 -24.24 1.54 -2.68
C GLY A 170 -24.30 1.16 -4.17
N PRO A 171 -25.38 0.50 -4.63
CA PRO A 171 -25.54 0.12 -6.03
C PRO A 171 -25.98 1.28 -6.94
N HIS A 172 -26.15 2.49 -6.38
CA HIS A 172 -26.67 3.62 -7.13
C HIS A 172 -25.54 4.52 -7.62
N ARG A 173 -25.44 4.63 -8.92
CA ARG A 173 -24.55 5.60 -9.56
C ARG A 173 -25.11 7.02 -9.36
N ILE A 174 -24.26 7.91 -8.82
CA ILE A 174 -24.59 9.33 -8.69
C ILE A 174 -24.52 9.97 -10.09
N PRO A 175 -25.59 10.61 -10.58
CA PRO A 175 -25.68 11.05 -11.97
C PRO A 175 -24.86 12.31 -12.30
N GLU A 176 -24.29 12.95 -11.29
CA GLU A 176 -23.52 14.19 -11.42
C GLU A 176 -22.14 13.93 -12.02
N THR A 177 -21.66 14.89 -12.82
CA THR A 177 -20.25 14.91 -13.23
C THR A 177 -19.36 15.05 -12.01
N VAL A 178 -18.36 14.17 -11.89
CA VAL A 178 -17.49 14.13 -10.72
C VAL A 178 -16.51 15.30 -10.75
N ASP A 179 -16.65 16.22 -9.80
CA ASP A 179 -15.61 17.20 -9.48
C ASP A 179 -14.55 16.53 -8.60
N GLN A 180 -13.46 16.13 -9.21
CA GLN A 180 -12.40 15.39 -8.52
C GLN A 180 -11.74 16.18 -7.40
N SER A 181 -11.75 17.53 -7.45
CA SER A 181 -11.22 18.37 -6.38
C SER A 181 -12.00 18.28 -5.07
N LYS A 182 -13.16 17.65 -5.10
CA LYS A 182 -14.01 17.41 -3.91
C LYS A 182 -13.96 15.98 -3.40
N LEU A 183 -13.25 15.07 -4.06
CA LEU A 183 -13.31 13.65 -3.71
C LEU A 183 -12.77 13.36 -2.32
N ILE A 184 -11.60 13.88 -1.96
CA ILE A 184 -11.02 13.69 -0.61
C ILE A 184 -12.00 14.16 0.45
N ARG A 185 -12.59 15.35 0.28
CA ARG A 185 -13.59 15.89 1.21
C ARG A 185 -14.83 15.01 1.30
N ARG A 186 -15.40 14.60 0.16
CA ARG A 186 -16.59 13.73 0.11
C ARG A 186 -16.36 12.39 0.79
N TYR A 187 -15.18 11.79 0.56
CA TYR A 187 -14.81 10.53 1.21
C TYR A 187 -14.64 10.71 2.71
N THR A 188 -13.99 11.80 3.14
CA THR A 188 -13.80 12.12 4.56
C THR A 188 -15.15 12.32 5.25
N ASP A 189 -16.05 13.13 4.68
CA ASP A 189 -17.39 13.37 5.23
C ASP A 189 -18.18 12.07 5.39
N ARG A 190 -18.11 11.18 4.37
CA ARG A 190 -18.80 9.90 4.41
C ARG A 190 -18.19 8.96 5.46
N ALA A 191 -16.88 8.97 5.62
CA ALA A 191 -16.18 8.19 6.65
C ALA A 191 -16.54 8.69 8.06
N LEU A 192 -16.56 9.99 8.28
CA LEU A 192 -16.98 10.59 9.56
C LEU A 192 -18.43 10.26 9.90
N ASP A 193 -19.33 10.30 8.92
CA ASP A 193 -20.74 9.89 9.11
C ASP A 193 -20.84 8.41 9.49
N PHE A 194 -20.13 7.54 8.78
CA PHE A 194 -20.06 6.12 9.11
C PHE A 194 -19.56 5.90 10.55
N LEU A 195 -18.44 6.52 10.94
CA LEU A 195 -17.87 6.38 12.28
C LEU A 195 -18.87 6.83 13.37
N ARG A 196 -19.56 7.97 13.17
CA ARG A 196 -20.56 8.47 14.13
C ARG A 196 -21.74 7.52 14.29
N ARG A 197 -22.18 6.85 13.23
CA ARG A 197 -23.26 5.83 13.27
C ARG A 197 -22.74 4.54 13.91
N ALA A 198 -21.61 4.02 13.45
CA ALA A 198 -21.03 2.76 13.92
C ALA A 198 -20.63 2.81 15.41
N ALA A 199 -20.14 3.96 15.91
CA ALA A 199 -19.78 4.13 17.33
C ALA A 199 -20.95 3.94 18.31
N ARG A 200 -22.20 4.06 17.84
CA ARG A 200 -23.41 3.89 18.65
C ARG A 200 -23.90 2.44 18.69
N GLU A 201 -23.32 1.58 17.90
CA GLU A 201 -23.69 0.17 17.80
C GLU A 201 -22.74 -0.70 18.64
N PRO A 202 -23.23 -1.81 19.19
CA PRO A 202 -22.38 -2.73 19.96
C PRO A 202 -21.46 -3.58 19.09
N LYS A 203 -21.70 -3.63 17.76
CA LYS A 203 -20.90 -4.40 16.80
C LYS A 203 -19.58 -3.69 16.50
N PRO A 204 -18.45 -4.39 16.42
CA PRO A 204 -17.25 -3.83 15.84
C PRO A 204 -17.44 -3.52 14.36
N PHE A 205 -16.64 -2.61 13.82
CA PHE A 205 -16.70 -2.26 12.40
C PHE A 205 -15.35 -2.43 11.71
N PHE A 206 -15.42 -2.64 10.40
CA PHE A 206 -14.31 -2.55 9.46
C PHE A 206 -14.62 -1.46 8.43
N LEU A 207 -13.84 -0.39 8.45
CA LEU A 207 -13.87 0.67 7.45
C LEU A 207 -12.63 0.54 6.56
N TYR A 208 -12.81 0.17 5.29
CA TYR A 208 -11.79 0.26 4.26
C TYR A 208 -11.88 1.63 3.58
N PHE A 209 -10.94 2.51 3.94
CA PHE A 209 -10.90 3.90 3.53
C PHE A 209 -9.81 4.07 2.46
N ALA A 210 -10.17 3.81 1.20
CA ALA A 210 -9.26 3.71 0.07
C ALA A 210 -9.32 4.97 -0.81
N HIS A 211 -8.42 5.92 -0.55
CA HIS A 211 -8.34 7.15 -1.35
C HIS A 211 -7.89 6.87 -2.79
N ASN A 212 -8.27 7.78 -3.72
CA ASN A 212 -7.65 7.90 -5.04
C ASN A 212 -6.37 8.75 -4.98
N ALA A 213 -6.13 9.44 -3.87
CA ALA A 213 -5.00 10.34 -3.68
C ALA A 213 -3.75 9.57 -3.22
N PRO A 214 -2.58 9.97 -3.68
CA PRO A 214 -2.27 11.05 -4.63
C PRO A 214 -2.10 10.60 -6.10
N HIS A 215 -2.85 9.58 -6.57
CA HIS A 215 -2.83 9.14 -7.97
C HIS A 215 -3.23 10.28 -8.92
N VAL A 216 -2.59 10.34 -10.08
CA VAL A 216 -2.94 11.29 -11.15
C VAL A 216 -4.30 10.97 -11.79
N PRO A 217 -5.03 12.00 -12.32
CA PRO A 217 -4.72 13.43 -12.31
C PRO A 217 -4.91 14.06 -10.92
N LEU A 218 -4.04 15.01 -10.60
CA LEU A 218 -4.01 15.66 -9.29
C LEU A 218 -5.04 16.78 -9.20
N HIS A 219 -5.96 16.68 -8.27
CA HIS A 219 -7.04 17.65 -8.05
C HIS A 219 -7.15 18.04 -6.57
N PRO A 220 -6.20 18.85 -6.03
CA PRO A 220 -6.35 19.37 -4.68
C PRO A 220 -7.57 20.29 -4.59
N SER A 221 -8.24 20.31 -3.45
CA SER A 221 -9.30 21.27 -3.20
C SER A 221 -8.76 22.69 -3.12
N ALA A 222 -9.64 23.69 -3.32
CA ALA A 222 -9.25 25.11 -3.26
C ALA A 222 -8.57 25.52 -1.93
N ALA A 223 -8.83 24.78 -0.85
CA ALA A 223 -8.21 25.02 0.44
C ALA A 223 -6.73 24.59 0.50
N PHE A 224 -6.29 23.73 -0.40
CA PHE A 224 -4.93 23.17 -0.41
C PHE A 224 -4.09 23.62 -1.61
N VAL A 225 -4.69 24.15 -2.67
CA VAL A 225 -3.95 24.63 -3.84
C VAL A 225 -2.86 25.63 -3.45
N GLY A 226 -1.61 25.33 -3.80
CA GLY A 226 -0.45 26.19 -3.59
C GLY A 226 0.07 26.25 -2.16
N ARG A 227 -0.32 25.33 -1.28
CA ARG A 227 0.15 25.28 0.11
C ARG A 227 1.48 24.57 0.25
N SER A 228 1.64 23.46 -0.48
CA SER A 228 2.81 22.60 -0.34
C SER A 228 4.04 23.13 -1.09
N LYS A 229 5.21 22.94 -0.51
CA LYS A 229 6.49 23.23 -1.17
C LYS A 229 6.75 22.31 -2.37
N ARG A 230 6.10 21.14 -2.43
CA ARG A 230 6.20 20.16 -3.52
C ARG A 230 5.15 20.39 -4.63
N GLY A 231 4.51 21.55 -4.68
CA GLY A 231 3.53 21.88 -5.71
C GLY A 231 2.27 21.02 -5.62
N THR A 232 1.60 20.80 -6.75
CA THR A 232 0.27 20.16 -6.80
C THR A 232 0.24 18.76 -6.18
N TYR A 233 1.31 17.96 -6.36
CA TYR A 233 1.41 16.64 -5.71
C TYR A 233 1.39 16.78 -4.19
N GLY A 234 2.20 17.67 -3.67
CA GLY A 234 2.25 17.94 -2.24
C GLY A 234 0.94 18.50 -1.69
N ASP A 235 0.25 19.37 -2.43
CA ASP A 235 -1.06 19.89 -2.05
C ASP A 235 -2.06 18.75 -1.81
N VAL A 236 -2.06 17.73 -2.69
CA VAL A 236 -2.93 16.55 -2.57
C VAL A 236 -2.52 15.67 -1.39
N VAL A 237 -1.21 15.46 -1.15
CA VAL A 237 -0.72 14.67 -0.01
C VAL A 237 -1.04 15.35 1.31
N GLU A 238 -0.90 16.67 1.41
CA GLU A 238 -1.24 17.43 2.62
C GLU A 238 -2.75 17.49 2.86
N GLU A 239 -3.58 17.46 1.81
CA GLU A 239 -5.04 17.30 1.94
C GLU A 239 -5.41 15.89 2.42
N LEU A 240 -4.72 14.85 1.94
CA LEU A 240 -4.88 13.48 2.46
C LEU A 240 -4.49 13.40 3.93
N ASP A 241 -3.39 14.06 4.34
CA ASP A 241 -2.97 14.14 5.73
C ASP A 241 -4.05 14.77 6.62
N ALA A 242 -4.64 15.88 6.17
CA ALA A 242 -5.73 16.53 6.87
C ALA A 242 -6.95 15.60 7.01
N SER A 243 -7.30 14.85 5.97
CA SER A 243 -8.36 13.84 6.01
C SER A 243 -8.09 12.77 7.08
N VAL A 244 -6.88 12.25 7.15
CA VAL A 244 -6.47 11.29 8.20
C VAL A 244 -6.61 11.93 9.59
N GLY A 245 -6.21 13.20 9.74
CA GLY A 245 -6.35 13.96 10.99
C GLY A 245 -7.80 14.05 11.48
N GLU A 246 -8.75 14.31 10.58
CA GLU A 246 -10.17 14.35 10.92
C GLU A 246 -10.71 12.98 11.37
N ILE A 247 -10.27 11.89 10.75
CA ILE A 247 -10.62 10.53 11.17
C ILE A 247 -10.09 10.27 12.60
N LEU A 248 -8.82 10.58 12.86
CA LEU A 248 -8.22 10.38 14.19
C LEU A 248 -8.93 11.22 15.26
N ALA A 249 -9.24 12.49 14.95
CA ALA A 249 -9.98 13.36 15.86
C ALA A 249 -11.39 12.81 16.16
N ALA A 250 -12.08 12.30 15.14
CA ALA A 250 -13.40 11.70 15.34
C ALA A 250 -13.35 10.44 16.23
N LEU A 251 -12.33 9.60 16.10
CA LEU A 251 -12.15 8.43 16.97
C LEU A 251 -11.91 8.84 18.43
N ASP A 252 -11.14 9.91 18.65
CA ASP A 252 -10.89 10.47 19.98
C ASP A 252 -12.17 11.11 20.58
N GLU A 253 -12.89 11.92 19.80
CA GLU A 253 -14.15 12.59 20.22
C GLU A 253 -15.26 11.58 20.53
N LEU A 254 -15.34 10.49 19.77
CA LEU A 254 -16.32 9.41 20.00
C LEU A 254 -15.92 8.48 21.15
N GLY A 255 -14.73 8.63 21.73
CA GLY A 255 -14.25 7.78 22.82
C GLY A 255 -14.04 6.33 22.43
N ILE A 256 -13.63 6.10 21.16
CA ILE A 256 -13.42 4.73 20.62
C ILE A 256 -11.99 4.50 20.12
N ALA A 257 -11.08 5.43 20.35
CA ALA A 257 -9.71 5.37 19.87
C ALA A 257 -8.93 4.15 20.42
N ASP A 258 -9.10 3.82 21.70
CA ASP A 258 -8.45 2.70 22.39
C ASP A 258 -8.93 1.32 21.93
N ARG A 259 -10.14 1.26 21.35
CA ARG A 259 -10.71 0.03 20.77
C ARG A 259 -10.70 0.03 19.24
N THR A 260 -9.92 0.91 18.61
CA THR A 260 -9.83 1.01 17.14
C THR A 260 -8.39 0.86 16.67
N LEU A 261 -8.16 -0.18 15.88
CA LEU A 261 -6.94 -0.37 15.10
C LEU A 261 -7.00 0.52 13.86
N VAL A 262 -6.05 1.46 13.74
CA VAL A 262 -5.89 2.32 12.56
C VAL A 262 -4.64 1.90 11.80
N VAL A 263 -4.79 1.62 10.52
CA VAL A 263 -3.72 1.25 9.60
C VAL A 263 -3.66 2.30 8.50
N PHE A 264 -2.47 2.78 8.15
CA PHE A 264 -2.22 3.65 7.00
C PHE A 264 -1.09 3.05 6.14
N THR A 265 -1.35 2.88 4.85
CA THR A 265 -0.35 2.40 3.88
C THR A 265 -0.68 2.89 2.46
N SER A 266 0.11 2.49 1.45
CA SER A 266 -0.12 2.71 0.02
C SER A 266 -0.27 1.37 -0.72
N ASP A 267 -0.99 1.36 -1.84
CA ASP A 267 -1.22 0.14 -2.63
C ASP A 267 -0.02 -0.27 -3.48
N ASN A 268 0.83 0.65 -3.89
CA ASN A 268 2.12 0.44 -4.55
C ASN A 268 3.01 1.67 -4.40
N GLY A 269 4.25 1.59 -4.87
CA GLY A 269 5.18 2.72 -4.88
C GLY A 269 4.78 3.85 -5.82
N PRO A 270 5.51 4.98 -5.80
CA PRO A 270 5.18 6.21 -6.54
C PRO A 270 5.33 6.02 -8.05
N TRP A 271 4.51 6.72 -8.83
CA TRP A 271 4.59 6.66 -10.28
C TRP A 271 5.60 7.67 -10.84
N LEU A 272 6.89 7.35 -10.72
CA LEU A 272 7.99 8.27 -11.06
C LEU A 272 7.98 8.76 -12.51
N ALA A 273 7.36 8.02 -13.45
CA ALA A 273 7.19 8.47 -14.82
C ALA A 273 6.38 9.77 -14.93
N MET A 274 5.56 10.10 -13.93
CA MET A 274 4.79 11.35 -13.83
C MET A 274 5.62 12.54 -13.31
N ARG A 275 6.92 12.35 -13.02
CA ARG A 275 7.86 13.38 -12.56
C ARG A 275 7.33 14.10 -11.31
N ASP A 276 7.18 15.43 -11.34
CA ASP A 276 6.71 16.26 -10.23
C ASP A 276 5.27 15.91 -9.75
N TRP A 277 4.56 15.06 -10.53
CA TRP A 277 3.23 14.58 -10.20
C TRP A 277 3.23 13.13 -9.67
N GLY A 278 4.39 12.49 -9.62
CA GLY A 278 4.50 11.04 -9.40
C GLY A 278 5.02 10.59 -8.05
N GLY A 279 5.29 11.49 -7.12
CA GLY A 279 5.79 11.14 -5.80
C GLY A 279 7.31 10.88 -5.73
N ASN A 280 7.74 10.29 -4.61
CA ASN A 280 9.15 10.06 -4.30
C ASN A 280 9.37 8.71 -3.61
N ALA A 281 10.27 7.90 -4.13
CA ALA A 281 10.61 6.60 -3.56
C ALA A 281 11.56 6.66 -2.35
N GLY A 282 12.04 7.85 -1.95
CA GLY A 282 12.88 8.00 -0.74
C GLY A 282 14.28 7.37 -0.87
N GLY A 283 14.87 7.39 -2.07
CA GLY A 283 16.18 6.78 -2.35
C GLY A 283 16.12 5.28 -2.65
N LEU A 284 14.93 4.67 -2.67
CA LEU A 284 14.72 3.33 -3.20
C LEU A 284 14.77 3.38 -4.74
N ARG A 285 15.22 2.29 -5.35
CA ARG A 285 15.34 2.22 -6.80
C ARG A 285 13.98 2.14 -7.46
N ASP A 286 13.78 2.98 -8.48
CA ASP A 286 12.62 2.98 -9.37
C ASP A 286 11.27 3.19 -8.64
N GLY A 287 10.13 2.76 -9.21
CA GLY A 287 8.79 2.99 -8.68
C GLY A 287 7.73 2.06 -9.28
N LYS A 288 6.47 2.53 -9.27
CA LYS A 288 5.30 1.82 -9.81
C LYS A 288 5.60 1.12 -11.14
N GLY A 289 5.16 -0.12 -11.26
CA GLY A 289 5.34 -0.94 -12.45
C GLY A 289 6.66 -1.72 -12.50
N THR A 290 7.56 -1.56 -11.52
CA THR A 290 8.84 -2.25 -11.48
C THR A 290 8.95 -3.20 -10.28
N THR A 291 9.86 -4.17 -10.33
CA THR A 291 10.12 -5.11 -9.22
C THR A 291 11.29 -4.69 -8.34
N PHE A 292 11.79 -3.46 -8.51
CA PHE A 292 12.74 -2.84 -7.58
C PHE A 292 12.04 -2.37 -6.30
N GLU A 293 12.84 -2.05 -5.29
CA GLU A 293 12.31 -1.65 -3.97
C GLU A 293 11.30 -0.52 -4.06
N GLY A 294 11.57 0.51 -4.88
CA GLY A 294 10.67 1.64 -5.03
C GLY A 294 9.28 1.31 -5.61
N GLY A 295 9.13 0.17 -6.31
CA GLY A 295 7.83 -0.27 -6.83
C GLY A 295 6.94 -0.96 -5.79
N HIS A 296 7.54 -1.62 -4.81
CA HIS A 296 6.83 -2.46 -3.84
C HIS A 296 6.93 -1.97 -2.39
N ARG A 297 8.04 -1.34 -2.00
CA ARG A 297 8.23 -0.87 -0.63
C ARG A 297 7.47 0.42 -0.41
N VAL A 298 6.51 0.37 0.51
CA VAL A 298 5.57 1.46 0.81
C VAL A 298 5.56 1.78 2.31
N PRO A 299 5.12 2.96 2.74
CA PRO A 299 4.97 3.26 4.15
C PRO A 299 3.88 2.39 4.78
N LEU A 300 4.11 1.95 6.03
CA LEU A 300 3.09 1.36 6.88
C LEU A 300 3.19 1.96 8.27
N LEU A 301 2.08 2.53 8.73
CA LEU A 301 1.89 3.05 10.07
C LEU A 301 0.67 2.39 10.72
N VAL A 302 0.83 1.95 11.96
CA VAL A 302 -0.24 1.25 12.68
C VAL A 302 -0.41 1.86 14.07
N ARG A 303 -1.62 2.29 14.40
CA ARG A 303 -1.95 2.85 15.71
C ARG A 303 -3.07 2.05 16.35
N TRP A 304 -2.87 1.63 17.60
CA TRP A 304 -3.91 1.06 18.46
C TRP A 304 -3.53 1.31 19.92
N PRO A 305 -4.02 2.40 20.51
CA PRO A 305 -3.62 2.82 21.86
C PRO A 305 -3.82 1.73 22.91
N GLY A 306 -2.81 1.48 23.73
CA GLY A 306 -2.83 0.44 24.75
C GLY A 306 -2.57 -0.99 24.25
N HIS A 307 -2.51 -1.22 22.94
CA HIS A 307 -2.31 -2.54 22.32
C HIS A 307 -1.07 -2.61 21.44
N VAL A 308 -0.75 -1.52 20.75
CA VAL A 308 0.47 -1.37 19.93
C VAL A 308 1.41 -0.39 20.65
N PRO A 309 2.71 -0.72 20.80
CA PRO A 309 3.67 0.17 21.44
C PRO A 309 3.80 1.51 20.70
N ALA A 310 3.68 2.62 21.43
CA ALA A 310 3.82 3.95 20.85
C ALA A 310 5.29 4.27 20.54
N GLY A 311 5.54 4.89 19.37
CA GLY A 311 6.87 5.28 18.91
C GLY A 311 7.79 4.11 18.57
N ALA A 312 7.23 2.92 18.36
CA ALA A 312 8.00 1.74 18.00
C ALA A 312 8.36 1.73 16.51
N GLU A 313 9.45 1.03 16.18
CA GLU A 313 9.87 0.77 14.82
C GLU A 313 10.01 -0.74 14.57
N GLU A 314 9.53 -1.19 13.41
CA GLU A 314 9.67 -2.56 12.93
C GLU A 314 10.50 -2.57 11.64
N HIS A 315 11.56 -3.36 11.63
CA HIS A 315 12.50 -3.45 10.50
C HIS A 315 12.42 -4.81 9.76
N ARG A 316 11.71 -5.78 10.34
CA ARG A 316 11.53 -7.08 9.69
C ARG A 316 10.53 -6.95 8.53
N PRO A 317 10.80 -7.59 7.40
CA PRO A 317 9.91 -7.53 6.25
C PRO A 317 8.50 -8.01 6.59
N ALA A 318 7.52 -7.21 6.22
CA ALA A 318 6.10 -7.54 6.24
C ALA A 318 5.46 -7.12 4.92
N ASN A 319 4.32 -7.68 4.57
CA ASN A 319 3.67 -7.40 3.32
C ASN A 319 2.16 -7.23 3.45
N MET A 320 1.54 -6.72 2.41
CA MET A 320 0.13 -6.37 2.39
C MET A 320 -0.80 -7.57 2.59
N MET A 321 -0.41 -8.76 2.15
CA MET A 321 -1.19 -9.99 2.32
C MET A 321 -1.31 -10.40 3.80
N ASP A 322 -0.39 -9.96 4.65
CA ASP A 322 -0.39 -10.25 6.08
C ASP A 322 -1.61 -9.68 6.81
N TRP A 323 -2.26 -8.68 6.23
CA TRP A 323 -3.45 -8.07 6.84
C TRP A 323 -4.67 -8.99 6.84
N PHE A 324 -4.85 -9.87 5.84
CA PHE A 324 -5.95 -10.81 5.84
C PHE A 324 -5.91 -11.74 7.09
N PRO A 325 -4.86 -12.55 7.31
CA PRO A 325 -4.80 -13.39 8.51
C PRO A 325 -4.73 -12.58 9.81
N THR A 326 -4.13 -11.38 9.81
CA THR A 326 -4.08 -10.51 11.00
C THR A 326 -5.48 -10.09 11.43
N LEU A 327 -6.29 -9.61 10.52
CA LEU A 327 -7.63 -9.12 10.83
C LEU A 327 -8.59 -10.26 11.16
N VAL A 328 -8.46 -11.42 10.49
CA VAL A 328 -9.22 -12.63 10.83
C VAL A 328 -8.88 -13.10 12.25
N GLU A 329 -7.61 -13.15 12.64
CA GLU A 329 -7.19 -13.50 14.00
C GLU A 329 -7.73 -12.51 15.04
N LEU A 330 -7.60 -11.20 14.81
CA LEU A 330 -8.13 -10.16 15.71
C LEU A 330 -9.65 -10.21 15.86
N ALA A 331 -10.35 -10.65 14.82
CA ALA A 331 -11.79 -10.83 14.84
C ALA A 331 -12.21 -12.14 15.55
N GLY A 332 -11.26 -13.01 15.89
CA GLY A 332 -11.54 -14.36 16.42
C GLY A 332 -12.13 -15.30 15.38
N GLY A 333 -11.90 -15.02 14.10
CA GLY A 333 -12.30 -15.84 12.96
C GLY A 333 -11.35 -17.00 12.70
N THR A 334 -11.68 -17.80 11.69
CA THR A 334 -10.85 -18.91 11.21
C THR A 334 -10.47 -18.69 9.76
N LEU A 335 -9.20 -18.91 9.43
CA LEU A 335 -8.73 -18.82 8.06
C LEU A 335 -9.36 -19.91 7.19
N PRO A 336 -9.65 -19.62 5.90
CA PRO A 336 -10.08 -20.62 4.93
C PRO A 336 -9.09 -21.80 4.86
N GLN A 337 -9.60 -23.03 4.83
CA GLN A 337 -8.78 -24.25 4.78
C GLN A 337 -8.73 -24.87 3.37
N ASP A 338 -9.54 -24.36 2.44
CA ASP A 338 -9.70 -24.84 1.08
C ASP A 338 -8.72 -24.20 0.08
N ARG A 339 -7.96 -23.22 0.56
CA ARG A 339 -7.02 -22.44 -0.27
C ARG A 339 -5.77 -22.03 0.49
N VAL A 340 -4.68 -21.75 -0.23
CA VAL A 340 -3.44 -21.22 0.34
C VAL A 340 -3.62 -19.74 0.66
N ILE A 341 -3.36 -19.35 1.90
CA ILE A 341 -3.19 -17.95 2.32
C ILE A 341 -1.67 -17.72 2.41
N ASP A 342 -1.16 -16.78 1.61
CA ASP A 342 0.27 -16.48 1.54
C ASP A 342 0.71 -15.51 2.66
N GLY A 343 -0.21 -14.68 3.13
CA GLY A 343 0.02 -13.76 4.26
C GLY A 343 0.17 -14.48 5.60
N ARG A 344 0.80 -13.81 6.55
CA ARG A 344 1.02 -14.28 7.92
C ARG A 344 0.60 -13.22 8.92
N SER A 345 -0.02 -13.63 10.01
CA SER A 345 -0.50 -12.71 11.03
C SER A 345 0.62 -11.81 11.61
N LEU A 346 0.33 -10.52 11.72
CA LEU A 346 1.16 -9.51 12.36
C LEU A 346 0.81 -9.31 13.84
N VAL A 347 -0.15 -10.02 14.41
CA VAL A 347 -0.65 -9.77 15.77
C VAL A 347 0.46 -9.80 16.81
N ALA A 348 1.35 -10.78 16.76
CA ALA A 348 2.50 -10.87 17.69
C ALA A 348 3.46 -9.69 17.55
N VAL A 349 3.73 -9.25 16.32
CA VAL A 349 4.57 -8.08 16.02
C VAL A 349 3.91 -6.80 16.55
N LEU A 350 2.63 -6.59 16.24
CA LEU A 350 1.87 -5.41 16.67
C LEU A 350 1.78 -5.28 18.18
N ARG A 351 1.77 -6.40 18.91
CA ARG A 351 1.80 -6.42 20.39
C ARG A 351 3.19 -6.30 20.99
N GLY A 352 4.24 -6.33 20.17
CA GLY A 352 5.63 -6.36 20.66
C GLY A 352 5.98 -7.64 21.44
N THR A 353 5.22 -8.73 21.27
CA THR A 353 5.35 -9.97 22.05
C THR A 353 6.07 -11.10 21.31
N GLY A 354 6.31 -10.98 20.01
CA GLY A 354 6.87 -12.06 19.21
C GLY A 354 7.81 -11.61 18.12
N ALA A 355 8.70 -12.52 17.74
CA ALA A 355 9.43 -12.46 16.48
C ALA A 355 8.53 -12.99 15.36
N ARG A 356 8.68 -12.44 14.16
CA ARG A 356 8.18 -13.06 12.93
C ARG A 356 9.32 -13.91 12.38
N ASP A 357 9.00 -15.13 11.95
CA ASP A 357 9.95 -15.92 11.18
C ASP A 357 10.28 -15.21 9.88
N GLU A 358 11.53 -15.21 9.50
CA GLU A 358 11.93 -14.72 8.19
C GLU A 358 11.25 -15.55 7.11
N THR A 359 10.64 -14.88 6.17
CA THR A 359 9.96 -15.52 5.02
C THR A 359 10.30 -14.77 3.77
N SER A 360 10.41 -15.52 2.70
CA SER A 360 10.63 -14.94 1.39
C SER A 360 9.42 -14.13 0.95
N PHE A 361 9.67 -12.96 0.40
CA PHE A 361 8.70 -12.15 -0.27
C PHE A 361 8.96 -12.18 -1.78
N LEU A 362 7.96 -12.58 -2.54
CA LEU A 362 8.03 -12.64 -3.99
C LEU A 362 7.48 -11.35 -4.58
N TYR A 363 8.15 -10.82 -5.59
CA TYR A 363 7.76 -9.62 -6.31
C TYR A 363 7.09 -10.03 -7.63
N PRO A 364 5.75 -10.04 -7.70
CA PRO A 364 5.07 -10.37 -8.94
C PRO A 364 5.41 -9.35 -10.02
N ARG A 365 5.83 -9.85 -11.18
CA ARG A 365 5.91 -9.05 -12.39
C ARG A 365 4.58 -9.15 -13.11
N LEU A 366 3.91 -8.02 -13.17
CA LEU A 366 2.59 -7.96 -13.75
C LEU A 366 2.61 -7.98 -15.27
N ARG A 367 1.56 -8.52 -15.84
CA ARG A 367 1.25 -8.39 -17.24
C ARG A 367 0.80 -6.96 -17.52
N VAL A 368 1.48 -6.30 -18.44
CA VAL A 368 0.99 -5.08 -19.06
C VAL A 368 0.48 -5.47 -20.45
N PRO A 369 -0.84 -5.62 -20.64
CA PRO A 369 -1.41 -6.21 -21.86
C PRO A 369 -0.95 -5.54 -23.15
N VAL A 370 -0.59 -4.26 -23.09
CA VAL A 370 -0.14 -3.44 -24.24
C VAL A 370 1.36 -3.63 -24.51
N LEU A 371 2.14 -4.08 -23.54
CA LEU A 371 3.60 -4.09 -23.61
C LEU A 371 4.21 -5.50 -23.58
N ASP A 372 3.51 -6.49 -23.07
CA ASP A 372 4.03 -7.83 -22.87
C ASP A 372 2.96 -8.88 -23.14
N ASP A 373 3.21 -9.78 -24.07
CA ASP A 373 2.39 -10.96 -24.38
C ASP A 373 2.66 -12.12 -23.42
N GLN A 374 3.61 -11.96 -22.49
CA GLN A 374 3.99 -13.01 -21.55
C GLN A 374 3.05 -13.04 -20.33
N ALA A 375 2.79 -14.27 -19.87
CA ALA A 375 2.05 -14.49 -18.62
C ALA A 375 2.71 -13.76 -17.44
N ALA A 376 1.90 -13.34 -16.46
CA ALA A 376 2.40 -12.81 -15.20
C ALA A 376 3.40 -13.79 -14.55
N LYS A 377 4.51 -13.28 -14.08
CA LYS A 377 5.62 -14.06 -13.51
C LYS A 377 6.13 -13.40 -12.24
N ILE A 378 6.95 -14.14 -11.52
CA ILE A 378 7.75 -13.53 -10.44
C ILE A 378 8.95 -12.84 -11.09
N GLY A 379 9.17 -11.58 -10.73
CA GLY A 379 10.29 -10.78 -11.23
C GLY A 379 11.45 -10.67 -10.25
N ALA A 380 11.18 -10.88 -8.95
CA ALA A 380 12.22 -10.90 -7.93
C ALA A 380 11.75 -11.70 -6.69
N VAL A 381 12.69 -12.04 -5.82
CA VAL A 381 12.45 -12.63 -4.50
C VAL A 381 13.38 -11.97 -3.48
N ARG A 382 12.85 -11.68 -2.29
CA ARG A 382 13.63 -11.25 -1.13
C ARG A 382 13.53 -12.29 -0.02
N GLU A 383 14.68 -12.68 0.55
CA GLU A 383 14.76 -13.42 1.80
C GLU A 383 15.78 -12.74 2.71
N GLY A 384 15.35 -12.29 3.87
CA GLY A 384 16.17 -11.51 4.78
C GLY A 384 16.76 -10.27 4.09
N ARG A 385 18.10 -10.18 4.08
CA ARG A 385 18.84 -9.09 3.42
C ARG A 385 19.00 -9.27 1.90
N TRP A 386 18.84 -10.47 1.38
CA TRP A 386 19.12 -10.79 -0.01
C TRP A 386 17.90 -10.59 -0.90
N LYS A 387 18.09 -9.88 -2.01
CA LYS A 387 17.09 -9.74 -3.06
C LYS A 387 17.64 -10.14 -4.41
N LEU A 388 17.07 -11.18 -4.99
CA LEU A 388 17.37 -11.65 -6.34
C LEU A 388 16.34 -11.06 -7.31
N VAL A 389 16.81 -10.33 -8.31
CA VAL A 389 16.01 -9.81 -9.42
C VAL A 389 16.29 -10.65 -10.65
N LEU A 390 15.22 -11.22 -11.24
CA LEU A 390 15.31 -12.02 -12.46
C LEU A 390 15.43 -11.12 -13.70
N PRO A 391 15.97 -11.66 -14.81
CA PRO A 391 16.02 -10.92 -16.07
C PRO A 391 14.64 -10.44 -16.48
N GLN A 392 14.51 -9.14 -16.74
CA GLN A 392 13.22 -8.54 -17.11
C GLN A 392 13.41 -7.32 -18.00
N ARG A 393 12.36 -7.00 -18.76
CA ARG A 393 12.27 -5.74 -19.50
C ARG A 393 11.72 -4.66 -18.55
N GLY A 394 12.24 -3.43 -18.67
CA GLY A 394 11.70 -2.28 -17.92
C GLY A 394 10.27 -1.94 -18.38
N PHE A 395 9.53 -1.27 -17.52
CA PHE A 395 8.18 -0.76 -17.81
C PHE A 395 8.29 0.55 -18.62
N TYR A 396 8.50 0.41 -19.95
CA TYR A 396 8.55 1.56 -20.85
C TYR A 396 7.66 1.34 -22.08
N PRO A 397 7.10 2.44 -22.66
CA PRO A 397 6.22 2.35 -23.82
C PRO A 397 6.87 1.69 -25.04
N ARG A 398 6.07 1.05 -25.91
CA ARG A 398 6.51 0.42 -27.17
C ARG A 398 7.42 1.29 -28.04
N LEU A 399 7.30 2.61 -27.97
CA LEU A 399 8.15 3.55 -28.68
C LEU A 399 9.64 3.36 -28.35
N LEU A 400 9.97 2.91 -27.14
CA LEU A 400 11.34 2.66 -26.70
C LEU A 400 11.78 1.20 -26.93
N GLU A 401 10.91 0.35 -27.48
CA GLU A 401 11.24 -1.05 -27.79
C GLU A 401 12.48 -1.23 -28.63
N PRO A 402 12.79 -0.39 -29.67
CA PRO A 402 14.05 -0.47 -30.41
C PRO A 402 15.27 -0.25 -29.51
N LEU A 403 15.19 0.68 -28.53
CA LEU A 403 16.25 0.93 -27.55
C LEU A 403 16.36 -0.22 -26.53
N MET A 404 15.23 -0.85 -26.19
CA MET A 404 15.19 -2.03 -25.33
C MET A 404 15.86 -3.23 -26.00
N LYS A 405 15.71 -3.39 -27.35
CA LYS A 405 16.36 -4.44 -28.13
C LYS A 405 17.89 -4.32 -28.18
N VAL A 406 18.43 -3.12 -27.99
CA VAL A 406 19.89 -2.89 -27.88
C VAL A 406 20.39 -2.99 -26.43
N GLY A 407 19.56 -3.47 -25.49
CA GLY A 407 19.97 -3.79 -24.13
C GLY A 407 19.94 -2.63 -23.14
N LEU A 408 19.55 -1.42 -23.54
CA LEU A 408 19.54 -0.25 -22.66
C LEU A 408 18.50 -0.32 -21.54
N TYR A 409 17.48 -1.14 -21.67
CA TYR A 409 16.40 -1.32 -20.68
C TYR A 409 16.15 -2.80 -20.32
N HIS A 410 17.10 -3.70 -20.62
CA HIS A 410 17.07 -5.05 -20.13
C HIS A 410 17.86 -5.12 -18.83
N TYR A 411 17.19 -5.53 -17.77
CA TYR A 411 17.88 -5.91 -16.55
C TYR A 411 18.27 -7.39 -16.65
N GLY A 412 19.54 -7.66 -16.45
CA GLY A 412 20.06 -9.02 -16.26
C GLY A 412 19.61 -9.61 -14.94
N LEU A 413 20.09 -10.82 -14.62
CA LEU A 413 19.98 -11.35 -13.27
C LEU A 413 20.88 -10.51 -12.35
N MET A 414 20.34 -10.04 -11.21
CA MET A 414 21.08 -9.25 -10.22
C MET A 414 20.73 -9.72 -8.83
N LEU A 415 21.71 -9.68 -7.93
CA LEU A 415 21.53 -9.93 -6.50
C LEU A 415 21.95 -8.70 -5.72
N PHE A 416 21.12 -8.28 -4.78
CA PHE A 416 21.38 -7.12 -3.91
C PHE A 416 21.39 -7.54 -2.44
N ASP A 417 22.24 -6.87 -1.67
CA ASP A 417 22.28 -6.90 -0.21
C ASP A 417 21.56 -5.65 0.31
N LEU A 418 20.28 -5.77 0.62
CA LEU A 418 19.43 -4.61 0.99
C LEU A 418 19.80 -3.97 2.34
N ASP A 419 20.56 -4.64 3.20
CA ASP A 419 21.06 -4.05 4.46
C ASP A 419 22.17 -3.03 4.16
N ALA A 420 23.02 -3.33 3.17
CA ALA A 420 24.12 -2.47 2.76
C ALA A 420 23.75 -1.53 1.60
N ASP A 421 22.79 -1.93 0.76
CA ASP A 421 22.44 -1.28 -0.51
C ASP A 421 20.91 -1.26 -0.75
N ARG A 422 20.21 -0.43 0.01
CA ARG A 422 18.76 -0.25 -0.15
C ARG A 422 18.35 0.33 -1.52
N GLY A 423 19.28 1.02 -2.16
CA GLY A 423 19.10 1.64 -3.47
C GLY A 423 19.26 0.68 -4.64
N GLU A 424 19.67 -0.57 -4.39
CA GLU A 424 19.88 -1.61 -5.43
C GLU A 424 20.85 -1.13 -6.53
N GLU A 425 21.96 -0.49 -6.12
CA GLU A 425 22.94 0.09 -7.03
C GLU A 425 24.07 -0.90 -7.41
N HIS A 426 24.35 -1.89 -6.52
CA HIS A 426 25.52 -2.76 -6.63
C HIS A 426 25.12 -4.22 -6.76
N ASP A 427 25.26 -4.79 -7.96
CA ASP A 427 25.03 -6.22 -8.20
C ASP A 427 26.16 -7.08 -7.60
N VAL A 428 25.81 -7.93 -6.63
CA VAL A 428 26.73 -8.87 -5.97
C VAL A 428 26.52 -10.32 -6.41
N ALA A 429 25.68 -10.61 -7.41
CA ALA A 429 25.40 -11.96 -7.90
C ALA A 429 26.67 -12.75 -8.25
N PRO A 430 27.70 -12.17 -8.90
CA PRO A 430 28.94 -12.90 -9.21
C PRO A 430 29.69 -13.42 -7.98
N ALA A 431 29.57 -12.75 -6.84
CA ALA A 431 30.25 -13.11 -5.59
C ALA A 431 29.47 -14.14 -4.75
N HIS A 432 28.15 -14.31 -5.01
CA HIS A 432 27.23 -15.14 -4.21
C HIS A 432 26.39 -16.10 -5.06
N PRO A 433 27.00 -17.00 -5.87
CA PRO A 433 26.28 -17.90 -6.76
C PRO A 433 25.39 -18.91 -6.01
N ASP A 434 25.75 -19.28 -4.78
CA ASP A 434 24.98 -20.13 -3.88
C ASP A 434 23.67 -19.47 -3.43
N VAL A 435 23.69 -18.19 -3.08
CA VAL A 435 22.51 -17.41 -2.74
C VAL A 435 21.58 -17.27 -3.96
N VAL A 436 22.16 -16.98 -5.14
CA VAL A 436 21.41 -16.92 -6.40
C VAL A 436 20.69 -18.25 -6.69
N ALA A 437 21.38 -19.38 -6.55
CA ALA A 437 20.79 -20.70 -6.80
C ALA A 437 19.65 -21.01 -5.82
N ARG A 438 19.82 -20.71 -4.53
CA ARG A 438 18.81 -20.91 -3.50
C ARG A 438 17.57 -20.07 -3.74
N LEU A 439 17.71 -18.78 -3.96
CA LEU A 439 16.59 -17.87 -4.18
C LEU A 439 15.83 -18.17 -5.50
N ARG A 440 16.54 -18.65 -6.53
CA ARG A 440 15.86 -19.17 -7.74
C ARG A 440 15.01 -20.39 -7.44
N GLY A 441 15.52 -21.31 -6.62
CA GLY A 441 14.77 -22.48 -6.17
C GLY A 441 13.44 -22.12 -5.51
N GLU A 442 13.42 -21.07 -4.67
CA GLU A 442 12.20 -20.59 -4.02
C GLU A 442 11.16 -20.06 -5.03
N ILE A 443 11.61 -19.34 -6.06
CA ILE A 443 10.72 -18.89 -7.15
C ILE A 443 10.14 -20.09 -7.88
N ASP A 444 10.97 -21.08 -8.23
CA ASP A 444 10.56 -22.27 -8.97
C ASP A 444 9.56 -23.12 -8.14
N GLU A 445 9.80 -23.26 -6.84
CA GLU A 445 8.89 -23.94 -5.91
C GLU A 445 7.53 -23.21 -5.80
N PHE A 446 7.56 -21.89 -5.64
CA PHE A 446 6.32 -21.11 -5.64
C PHE A 446 5.54 -21.30 -6.93
N LEU A 447 6.18 -21.17 -8.10
CA LEU A 447 5.53 -21.32 -9.40
C LEU A 447 4.97 -22.72 -9.61
N ALA A 448 5.64 -23.76 -9.11
CA ALA A 448 5.14 -25.14 -9.14
C ALA A 448 3.91 -25.33 -8.23
N SER A 449 3.85 -24.62 -7.09
CA SER A 449 2.73 -24.66 -6.14
C SER A 449 1.56 -23.75 -6.54
N ALA A 450 1.84 -22.71 -7.32
CA ALA A 450 0.83 -21.77 -7.75
C ALA A 450 -0.02 -22.41 -8.86
N HIS A 451 -1.08 -23.11 -8.48
CA HIS A 451 -2.16 -23.47 -9.40
C HIS A 451 -2.87 -22.17 -9.79
N ALA A 452 -2.24 -21.40 -10.70
CA ALA A 452 -2.79 -20.13 -11.14
C ALA A 452 -4.07 -20.37 -11.94
N PRO A 453 -5.21 -19.78 -11.52
CA PRO A 453 -6.40 -19.78 -12.37
C PRO A 453 -6.09 -19.04 -13.68
N PRO A 454 -6.94 -19.20 -14.72
CA PRO A 454 -6.84 -18.32 -15.88
C PRO A 454 -6.79 -16.86 -15.42
N PRO A 455 -5.93 -16.02 -16.01
CA PRO A 455 -5.92 -14.62 -15.67
C PRO A 455 -7.27 -13.99 -16.00
N VAL A 456 -7.75 -13.11 -15.12
CA VAL A 456 -8.95 -12.29 -15.34
C VAL A 456 -8.82 -11.60 -16.69
N LEU A 457 -9.89 -11.67 -17.50
CA LEU A 457 -9.94 -11.01 -18.79
C LEU A 457 -9.90 -9.50 -18.57
N VAL A 458 -8.85 -8.86 -19.07
CA VAL A 458 -8.71 -7.40 -19.04
C VAL A 458 -8.87 -6.87 -20.45
N SER A 459 -9.54 -5.72 -20.56
CA SER A 459 -9.57 -4.97 -21.79
C SER A 459 -8.17 -4.47 -22.18
N ALA A 460 -7.97 -4.16 -23.45
CA ALA A 460 -6.79 -3.40 -23.85
C ALA A 460 -6.81 -2.06 -23.12
N ALA A 461 -5.63 -1.60 -22.65
CA ALA A 461 -5.55 -0.28 -22.03
C ALA A 461 -6.22 0.78 -22.90
N PRO A 462 -7.14 1.59 -22.36
CA PRO A 462 -7.84 2.60 -23.13
C PRO A 462 -6.84 3.56 -23.79
N GLU A 463 -7.10 3.95 -25.04
CA GLU A 463 -6.23 4.87 -25.79
C GLU A 463 -6.13 6.28 -25.15
N ASP A 464 -7.07 6.63 -24.26
CA ASP A 464 -7.27 7.97 -23.69
C ASP A 464 -7.09 8.01 -22.16
N HIS A 465 -5.91 7.71 -21.68
CA HIS A 465 -5.53 7.99 -20.28
C HIS A 465 -5.03 9.43 -20.14
N HIS A 466 -5.72 10.28 -19.36
CA HIS A 466 -5.31 11.68 -19.12
C HIS A 466 -3.91 11.81 -18.45
N GLY A 467 -3.41 10.78 -17.80
CA GLY A 467 -2.03 10.74 -17.27
C GLY A 467 -0.96 10.46 -18.33
N TRP A 468 -1.32 9.79 -19.43
CA TRP A 468 -0.37 9.36 -20.46
C TRP A 468 0.18 10.50 -21.29
N GLU A 469 -0.58 11.58 -21.50
CA GLU A 469 -0.10 12.78 -22.21
C GLU A 469 1.14 13.39 -21.53
N LYS A 470 1.17 13.43 -20.19
CA LYS A 470 2.36 13.94 -19.46
C LYS A 470 3.51 12.94 -19.45
N MET A 471 3.23 11.66 -19.40
CA MET A 471 4.27 10.65 -19.60
C MET A 471 4.89 10.77 -20.98
N TRP A 472 4.07 10.94 -22.04
CA TRP A 472 4.55 11.09 -23.41
C TRP A 472 5.32 12.39 -23.64
N THR A 473 4.86 13.52 -23.07
CA THR A 473 5.63 14.78 -23.11
C THR A 473 6.98 14.61 -22.41
N GLY A 474 7.04 13.94 -21.27
CA GLY A 474 8.29 13.65 -20.56
C GLY A 474 9.24 12.75 -21.35
N VAL A 475 8.72 11.73 -22.02
CA VAL A 475 9.48 10.86 -22.91
C VAL A 475 10.01 11.64 -24.12
N ALA A 476 9.16 12.46 -24.74
CA ALA A 476 9.54 13.27 -25.89
C ALA A 476 10.63 14.30 -25.55
N GLU A 477 10.52 14.98 -24.41
CA GLU A 477 11.55 15.91 -23.90
C GLU A 477 12.87 15.18 -23.59
N GLY A 478 12.83 14.00 -22.97
CA GLY A 478 14.02 13.18 -22.73
C GLY A 478 14.70 12.74 -24.02
N MET A 479 13.93 12.38 -25.04
CA MET A 479 14.46 12.04 -26.37
C MET A 479 15.08 13.25 -27.08
N LEU A 480 14.46 14.42 -26.98
CA LEU A 480 15.01 15.66 -27.53
C LEU A 480 16.32 16.05 -26.83
N LEU A 481 16.39 15.91 -25.52
CA LEU A 481 17.61 16.15 -24.75
C LEU A 481 18.74 15.18 -25.16
N ALA A 482 18.43 13.89 -25.26
CA ALA A 482 19.37 12.87 -25.70
C ALA A 482 19.87 13.14 -27.13
N ALA A 483 18.98 13.52 -28.05
CA ALA A 483 19.34 13.91 -29.41
C ALA A 483 20.24 15.13 -29.42
N ALA A 484 19.95 16.16 -28.62
CA ALA A 484 20.78 17.37 -28.48
C ALA A 484 22.18 17.03 -27.95
N VAL A 485 22.29 16.13 -26.97
CA VAL A 485 23.59 15.67 -26.44
C VAL A 485 24.41 14.95 -27.53
N VAL A 486 23.76 14.05 -28.31
CA VAL A 486 24.42 13.36 -29.42
C VAL A 486 24.90 14.34 -30.49
N VAL A 487 24.06 15.32 -30.88
CA VAL A 487 24.42 16.35 -31.85
C VAL A 487 25.59 17.19 -31.33
N ALA A 488 25.58 17.59 -30.07
CA ALA A 488 26.69 18.35 -29.47
C ALA A 488 27.99 17.52 -29.43
N ALA A 489 27.93 16.25 -29.09
CA ALA A 489 29.08 15.34 -29.08
C ALA A 489 29.67 15.17 -30.50
N VAL A 490 28.82 14.96 -31.51
CA VAL A 490 29.23 14.85 -32.91
C VAL A 490 29.87 16.18 -33.37
N TRP A 491 29.27 17.33 -33.02
CA TRP A 491 29.83 18.66 -33.38
C TRP A 491 31.21 18.88 -32.74
N LEU A 492 31.37 18.53 -31.44
CA LEU A 492 32.66 18.62 -30.75
C LEU A 492 33.70 17.70 -31.39
N LEU A 493 33.33 16.48 -31.76
CA LEU A 493 34.23 15.56 -32.47
C LEU A 493 34.66 16.09 -33.84
N VAL A 494 33.73 16.60 -34.64
CA VAL A 494 34.01 17.22 -35.93
C VAL A 494 34.93 18.45 -35.77
N ARG A 495 34.70 19.26 -34.72
CA ARG A 495 35.55 20.43 -34.41
C ARG A 495 36.96 20.00 -34.01
N ALA A 496 37.12 18.97 -33.19
CA ALA A 496 38.41 18.40 -32.81
C ALA A 496 39.17 17.83 -34.02
N ILE A 497 38.49 17.08 -34.88
CA ILE A 497 39.09 16.55 -36.13
C ILE A 497 39.55 17.69 -37.05
N ARG A 498 38.77 18.76 -37.19
CA ARG A 498 39.14 19.93 -37.99
C ARG A 498 40.34 20.68 -37.40
N SER A 499 40.44 20.80 -36.08
CA SER A 499 41.61 21.43 -35.42
C SER A 499 42.89 20.60 -35.60
N LEU A 500 42.80 19.27 -35.47
CA LEU A 500 43.94 18.38 -35.71
C LEU A 500 44.41 18.39 -37.15
N ARG A 501 43.52 18.52 -38.13
CA ARG A 501 43.88 18.68 -39.54
C ARG A 501 44.53 20.02 -39.84
N ARG A 502 44.19 21.11 -39.11
CA ARG A 502 44.86 22.42 -39.24
C ARG A 502 46.24 22.47 -38.60
N ALA A 503 46.49 21.70 -37.55
CA ALA A 503 47.75 21.58 -36.86
C ALA A 503 48.78 20.70 -37.60
N ARG A 504 48.34 19.92 -38.60
CA ARG A 504 49.20 19.07 -39.46
C ARG A 504 49.53 19.70 -40.82
N ARG A 505 49.04 20.91 -41.11
CA ARG A 505 49.46 21.78 -42.25
C ARG A 505 50.27 22.97 -41.73
#